data_3d6afbb1b06d7e9a83dccec3e90cf105
#
_entry.id   3d6afbb1b06d7e9a83dccec3e90cf105
#
_cell.length_a   1.000
_cell.length_b   1.000
_cell.length_c   1.000
_cell.angle_alpha   90.00
_cell.angle_beta   90.00
_cell.angle_gamma   90.00
#
_symmetry.space_group_name_H-M   'P 1'
#
loop_
_entity.id
_entity.type
_entity.pdbx_description
1 polymer ?
#
loop_
_entity_poly.entity_id
_entity_poly.type
_entity_poly.pdbx_seq_one_letter_code
_entity_poly.pdbx_strand_id
1 'polypeptide(L)'
;NSDEKYTIEGMLTPVSKADAYPYTYVTRTQAQNLASNVNSGTKTSSLMFGVQWDLVLAFMSKDTAKITSTDVLTKNSATIGNYTDSTFQLSQTGKYATMSDGSLSSTWNPSTTATTNFVDSSRNKLAQSSGNGILVTTGTSKKNKVMNIYDIAGNVFEWTLELTSSTYCPCALRGGFFGITGSDAPAAYRNNVRTDDSNSYFGFRVSLF
;
A
#
# COMPACT_ATOMS: atom_id res chain seq x y z
N ASN A 1 9.31 11.57 -6.14
CA ASN A 1 8.37 12.55 -5.58
C ASN A 1 9.15 13.36 -4.56
N SER A 2 9.22 14.68 -4.73
CA SER A 2 9.78 15.58 -3.74
C SER A 2 8.79 15.72 -2.57
N ASP A 3 9.27 16.14 -1.41
CA ASP A 3 8.43 16.45 -0.23
C ASP A 3 7.50 17.66 -0.45
N GLU A 4 7.42 18.16 -1.67
CA GLU A 4 6.57 19.28 -2.03
C GLU A 4 5.10 18.85 -2.03
N LYS A 5 4.30 19.57 -1.27
CA LYS A 5 2.83 19.48 -1.31
C LYS A 5 2.36 20.06 -2.65
N TYR A 6 2.14 19.20 -3.62
CA TYR A 6 1.58 19.62 -4.90
C TYR A 6 0.15 20.15 -4.73
N THR A 7 -0.18 21.20 -5.46
CA THR A 7 -1.58 21.58 -5.66
C THR A 7 -2.28 20.51 -6.51
N ILE A 8 -3.59 20.36 -6.38
CA ILE A 8 -4.36 19.36 -7.16
C ILE A 8 -4.14 19.56 -8.67
N GLU A 9 -3.95 20.78 -9.14
CA GLU A 9 -3.69 21.13 -10.55
C GLU A 9 -2.36 20.59 -11.09
N GLY A 10 -1.36 20.40 -10.22
CA GLY A 10 -0.05 19.82 -10.59
C GLY A 10 0.05 18.31 -10.43
N MET A 11 -0.99 17.66 -9.93
CA MET A 11 -0.97 16.20 -9.68
C MET A 11 -1.31 15.42 -10.94
N LEU A 12 -0.51 14.38 -11.20
CA LEU A 12 -0.77 13.46 -12.31
C LEU A 12 -2.05 12.66 -12.04
N THR A 13 -2.87 12.43 -13.07
CA THR A 13 -4.01 11.52 -12.98
C THR A 13 -3.53 10.12 -12.58
N PRO A 14 -4.07 9.53 -11.50
CA PRO A 14 -3.70 8.20 -11.08
C PRO A 14 -4.18 7.15 -12.10
N VAL A 15 -3.38 6.11 -12.26
CA VAL A 15 -3.71 4.98 -13.14
C VAL A 15 -3.55 3.67 -12.38
N SER A 16 -4.44 2.72 -12.59
CA SER A 16 -4.29 1.35 -12.09
C SER A 16 -3.44 0.56 -13.08
N LYS A 17 -2.17 0.34 -12.72
CA LYS A 17 -1.18 -0.28 -13.60
C LYS A 17 -0.18 -1.09 -12.77
N ALA A 18 0.20 -2.28 -13.28
CA ALA A 18 1.31 -3.04 -12.71
C ALA A 18 2.65 -2.32 -12.92
N ASP A 19 3.59 -2.57 -12.03
CA ASP A 19 4.96 -2.00 -12.04
C ASP A 19 4.99 -0.46 -12.06
N ALA A 20 3.91 0.20 -11.61
CA ALA A 20 3.85 1.64 -11.44
C ALA A 20 4.28 2.05 -10.04
N TYR A 21 4.78 3.28 -9.90
CA TYR A 21 5.11 3.84 -8.60
C TYR A 21 3.82 4.07 -7.79
N PRO A 22 3.74 3.61 -6.53
CA PRO A 22 2.62 3.96 -5.67
C PRO A 22 2.44 5.47 -5.58
N TYR A 23 1.20 5.92 -5.64
CA TYR A 23 0.88 7.33 -5.50
C TYR A 23 0.93 7.69 -4.00
N THR A 24 1.94 8.43 -3.60
CA THR A 24 2.20 8.78 -2.19
C THR A 24 2.30 10.29 -1.99
N TYR A 25 2.52 10.73 -0.75
CA TYR A 25 2.56 12.16 -0.37
C TYR A 25 1.27 12.90 -0.68
N VAL A 26 0.13 12.26 -0.53
CA VAL A 26 -1.20 12.86 -0.70
C VAL A 26 -1.92 12.96 0.63
N THR A 27 -2.60 14.08 0.85
CA THR A 27 -3.58 14.21 1.93
C THR A 27 -4.87 13.46 1.57
N ARG A 28 -5.75 13.24 2.55
CA ARG A 28 -7.04 12.58 2.29
C ARG A 28 -7.89 13.32 1.25
N THR A 29 -7.93 14.64 1.32
CA THR A 29 -8.69 15.47 0.36
C THR A 29 -8.13 15.36 -1.05
N GLN A 30 -6.80 15.40 -1.19
CA GLN A 30 -6.13 15.21 -2.49
C GLN A 30 -6.40 13.80 -3.04
N ALA A 31 -6.28 12.76 -2.22
CA ALA A 31 -6.56 11.38 -2.62
C ALA A 31 -8.01 11.20 -3.07
N GLN A 32 -8.98 11.82 -2.38
CA GLN A 32 -10.39 11.77 -2.75
C GLN A 32 -10.66 12.45 -4.11
N ASN A 33 -10.08 13.62 -4.33
CA ASN A 33 -10.20 14.35 -5.60
C ASN A 33 -9.57 13.57 -6.75
N LEU A 34 -8.35 13.04 -6.54
CA LEU A 34 -7.66 12.22 -7.53
C LEU A 34 -8.45 10.94 -7.86
N ALA A 35 -8.98 10.26 -6.83
CA ALA A 35 -9.78 9.05 -7.02
C ALA A 35 -11.06 9.34 -7.81
N SER A 36 -11.71 10.47 -7.57
CA SER A 36 -12.94 10.88 -8.30
C SER A 36 -12.67 11.20 -9.77
N ASN A 37 -11.43 11.55 -10.12
CA ASN A 37 -11.01 11.89 -11.48
C ASN A 37 -10.54 10.67 -12.30
N VAL A 38 -10.42 9.50 -11.69
CA VAL A 38 -10.16 8.24 -12.42
C VAL A 38 -11.45 7.81 -13.12
N ASN A 39 -11.86 8.58 -14.13
CA ASN A 39 -13.10 8.32 -14.82
C ASN A 39 -12.92 7.22 -15.86
N SER A 40 -13.76 6.20 -15.82
CA SER A 40 -13.78 5.08 -16.76
C SER A 40 -15.13 5.03 -17.49
N GLY A 41 -15.34 5.97 -18.40
CA GLY A 41 -16.56 6.03 -19.20
C GLY A 41 -17.80 6.31 -18.36
N THR A 42 -18.70 5.32 -18.22
CA THR A 42 -19.97 5.45 -17.49
C THR A 42 -19.87 5.13 -15.99
N LYS A 43 -18.67 4.81 -15.49
CA LYS A 43 -18.47 4.43 -14.09
C LYS A 43 -18.07 5.62 -13.24
N THR A 44 -18.63 5.68 -12.05
CA THR A 44 -18.21 6.61 -11.01
C THR A 44 -17.01 6.04 -10.26
N SER A 45 -16.00 6.86 -10.00
CA SER A 45 -14.82 6.50 -9.22
C SER A 45 -14.74 7.28 -7.91
N SER A 46 -14.22 6.67 -6.88
CA SER A 46 -14.07 7.27 -5.56
C SER A 46 -12.97 6.59 -4.75
N LEU A 47 -12.53 7.21 -3.65
CA LEU A 47 -11.85 6.47 -2.60
C LEU A 47 -12.77 5.36 -2.07
N MET A 48 -12.16 4.26 -1.61
CA MET A 48 -12.90 3.20 -0.93
C MET A 48 -13.50 3.71 0.38
N PHE A 49 -14.73 3.28 0.67
CA PHE A 49 -15.30 3.36 2.02
C PHE A 49 -14.70 2.27 2.92
N GLY A 50 -14.72 2.47 4.23
CA GLY A 50 -14.28 1.45 5.18
C GLY A 50 -15.03 0.12 5.03
N VAL A 51 -16.35 0.17 4.82
CA VAL A 51 -17.17 -1.03 4.56
C VAL A 51 -16.77 -1.75 3.28
N GLN A 52 -16.37 -1.03 2.22
CA GLN A 52 -15.86 -1.67 0.99
C GLN A 52 -14.53 -2.37 1.24
N TRP A 53 -13.65 -1.77 2.05
CA TRP A 53 -12.42 -2.42 2.48
C TRP A 53 -12.69 -3.75 3.19
N ASP A 54 -13.59 -3.74 4.17
CA ASP A 54 -13.95 -4.94 4.93
C ASP A 54 -14.63 -6.01 4.03
N LEU A 55 -15.45 -5.60 3.04
CA LEU A 55 -16.01 -6.51 2.04
C LEU A 55 -14.94 -7.11 1.13
N VAL A 56 -13.91 -6.35 0.76
CA VAL A 56 -12.77 -6.86 0.01
C VAL A 56 -12.02 -7.91 0.82
N LEU A 57 -11.76 -7.68 2.10
CA LEU A 57 -11.13 -8.67 2.97
C LEU A 57 -11.99 -9.93 3.13
N ALA A 58 -13.31 -9.78 3.27
CA ALA A 58 -14.26 -10.90 3.32
C ALA A 58 -14.27 -11.68 1.98
N PHE A 59 -14.15 -11.01 0.85
CA PHE A 59 -13.99 -11.66 -0.46
C PHE A 59 -12.66 -12.43 -0.53
N MET A 60 -11.56 -11.80 -0.13
CA MET A 60 -10.23 -12.43 -0.13
C MET A 60 -10.17 -13.68 0.75
N SER A 61 -10.94 -13.73 1.85
CA SER A 61 -11.01 -14.91 2.74
C SER A 61 -11.52 -16.18 2.05
N LYS A 62 -12.10 -16.07 0.84
CA LYS A 62 -12.51 -17.22 0.02
C LYS A 62 -11.33 -17.93 -0.65
N ASP A 63 -10.17 -17.29 -0.76
CA ASP A 63 -8.93 -17.94 -1.21
C ASP A 63 -8.27 -18.68 -0.04
N THR A 64 -8.79 -19.87 0.26
CA THR A 64 -8.30 -20.68 1.40
C THR A 64 -6.87 -21.19 1.23
N ALA A 65 -6.30 -21.12 0.03
CA ALA A 65 -4.90 -21.47 -0.20
C ALA A 65 -3.94 -20.39 0.34
N LYS A 66 -4.34 -19.12 0.28
CA LYS A 66 -3.55 -17.98 0.79
C LYS A 66 -4.02 -17.48 2.14
N ILE A 67 -5.31 -17.49 2.36
CA ILE A 67 -5.95 -17.08 3.61
C ILE A 67 -6.37 -18.34 4.38
N THR A 68 -5.39 -18.97 4.99
CA THR A 68 -5.58 -20.23 5.74
C THR A 68 -6.41 -20.06 7.02
N SER A 69 -6.47 -18.85 7.53
CA SER A 69 -7.37 -18.43 8.62
C SER A 69 -7.63 -16.92 8.53
N THR A 70 -8.64 -16.43 9.22
CA THR A 70 -8.89 -14.99 9.34
C THR A 70 -7.73 -14.22 9.96
N ASP A 71 -6.88 -14.88 10.74
CA ASP A 71 -5.69 -14.29 11.38
C ASP A 71 -4.69 -13.73 10.34
N VAL A 72 -4.64 -14.31 9.13
CA VAL A 72 -3.83 -13.78 8.03
C VAL A 72 -4.24 -12.35 7.66
N LEU A 73 -5.53 -12.02 7.78
CA LEU A 73 -6.04 -10.68 7.46
C LEU A 73 -6.08 -9.75 8.68
N THR A 74 -6.24 -10.31 9.89
CA THR A 74 -6.58 -9.53 11.10
C THR A 74 -5.46 -9.45 12.13
N LYS A 75 -4.50 -10.39 12.11
CA LYS A 75 -3.42 -10.44 13.11
C LYS A 75 -2.02 -10.37 12.51
N ASN A 76 -1.76 -11.00 11.37
CA ASN A 76 -0.45 -10.93 10.70
C ASN A 76 -0.57 -11.18 9.21
N SER A 77 -0.35 -10.15 8.41
CA SER A 77 -0.48 -10.18 6.95
C SER A 77 0.86 -10.29 6.21
N ALA A 78 1.97 -10.58 6.87
CA ALA A 78 3.30 -10.67 6.25
C ALA A 78 3.38 -11.73 5.13
N THR A 79 2.50 -12.74 5.16
CA THR A 79 2.46 -13.79 4.13
C THR A 79 1.81 -13.35 2.82
N ILE A 80 1.04 -12.26 2.82
CA ILE A 80 0.25 -11.79 1.66
C ILE A 80 0.54 -10.34 1.28
N GLY A 81 1.47 -9.67 1.96
CA GLY A 81 1.76 -8.25 1.77
C GLY A 81 3.24 -7.90 1.83
N ASN A 82 3.54 -6.64 1.55
CA ASN A 82 4.88 -6.07 1.67
C ASN A 82 5.04 -5.35 3.01
N TYR A 83 5.69 -6.03 3.94
CA TYR A 83 6.02 -5.57 5.30
C TYR A 83 7.51 -5.74 5.57
N THR A 84 8.03 -5.24 6.69
CA THR A 84 9.44 -5.44 7.04
C THR A 84 9.80 -6.93 7.13
N ASP A 85 8.96 -7.72 7.80
CA ASP A 85 9.13 -9.16 8.05
C ASP A 85 8.68 -10.07 6.88
N SER A 86 8.18 -9.50 5.77
CA SER A 86 7.82 -10.26 4.57
C SER A 86 9.03 -10.68 3.76
N THR A 87 8.95 -11.85 3.13
CA THR A 87 9.91 -12.31 2.12
C THR A 87 9.15 -12.73 0.87
N PHE A 88 9.56 -12.23 -0.30
CA PHE A 88 8.95 -12.58 -1.57
C PHE A 88 9.87 -12.22 -2.75
N GLN A 89 9.63 -12.87 -3.88
CA GLN A 89 10.35 -12.53 -5.10
C GLN A 89 9.65 -11.39 -5.84
N LEU A 90 10.43 -10.37 -6.22
CA LEU A 90 9.99 -9.29 -7.08
C LEU A 90 9.91 -9.76 -8.54
N SER A 91 8.98 -9.20 -9.31
CA SER A 91 8.92 -9.37 -10.76
C SER A 91 10.21 -8.85 -11.42
N GLN A 92 10.49 -9.31 -12.63
CA GLN A 92 11.69 -8.89 -13.36
C GLN A 92 11.66 -7.40 -13.74
N THR A 93 10.48 -6.85 -13.92
CA THR A 93 10.25 -5.45 -14.32
C THR A 93 9.98 -4.52 -13.14
N GLY A 94 9.76 -5.09 -11.95
CA GLY A 94 9.52 -4.33 -10.73
C GLY A 94 10.71 -3.48 -10.29
N LYS A 95 10.42 -2.47 -9.48
CA LYS A 95 11.42 -1.59 -8.88
C LYS A 95 11.16 -1.44 -7.40
N TYR A 96 12.18 -1.02 -6.67
CA TYR A 96 12.05 -0.78 -5.23
C TYR A 96 12.91 0.41 -4.78
N ALA A 97 12.44 1.09 -3.73
CA ALA A 97 13.20 2.09 -2.99
C ALA A 97 13.42 1.58 -1.56
N THR A 98 14.63 1.73 -1.03
CA THR A 98 14.98 1.25 0.31
C THR A 98 14.63 2.26 1.36
N MET A 99 14.17 1.78 2.53
CA MET A 99 14.03 2.57 3.74
C MET A 99 14.99 2.03 4.81
N SER A 100 15.76 2.92 5.41
CA SER A 100 16.66 2.63 6.52
C SER A 100 16.40 3.62 7.65
N ASP A 101 16.21 3.10 8.87
CA ASP A 101 15.94 3.89 10.06
C ASP A 101 14.82 4.93 9.86
N GLY A 102 13.74 4.51 9.21
CA GLY A 102 12.56 5.34 8.93
C GLY A 102 12.72 6.33 7.76
N SER A 103 13.90 6.40 7.13
CA SER A 103 14.17 7.31 6.00
C SER A 103 14.10 6.58 4.66
N LEU A 104 13.13 6.95 3.81
CA LEU A 104 12.97 6.40 2.47
C LEU A 104 13.94 7.07 1.49
N SER A 105 14.68 6.24 0.75
CA SER A 105 15.53 6.69 -0.36
C SER A 105 14.68 7.26 -1.51
N SER A 106 15.15 8.32 -2.14
CA SER A 106 14.58 8.84 -3.39
C SER A 106 14.97 8.01 -4.63
N THR A 107 15.92 7.09 -4.47
CA THR A 107 16.43 6.25 -5.57
C THR A 107 15.60 4.99 -5.72
N TRP A 108 15.07 4.76 -6.91
CA TRP A 108 14.40 3.53 -7.31
C TRP A 108 15.36 2.59 -8.04
N ASN A 109 15.59 1.43 -7.46
CA ASN A 109 16.43 0.38 -8.01
C ASN A 109 15.59 -0.61 -8.83
N PRO A 110 16.07 -1.07 -10.02
CA PRO A 110 15.49 -2.23 -10.68
C PRO A 110 15.54 -3.47 -9.77
N SER A 111 14.55 -4.34 -9.85
CA SER A 111 14.52 -5.58 -9.05
C SER A 111 15.72 -6.50 -9.31
N THR A 112 16.34 -6.37 -10.48
CA THR A 112 17.57 -7.09 -10.88
C THR A 112 18.83 -6.58 -10.21
N THR A 113 18.78 -5.45 -9.52
CA THR A 113 19.91 -4.91 -8.74
C THR A 113 19.81 -5.42 -7.30
N ALA A 114 20.74 -6.26 -6.89
CA ALA A 114 20.86 -6.66 -5.49
C ALA A 114 21.34 -5.48 -4.64
N THR A 115 20.67 -5.21 -3.53
CA THR A 115 21.14 -4.28 -2.49
C THR A 115 21.29 -5.06 -1.19
N THR A 116 22.48 -5.09 -0.69
CA THR A 116 23.07 -6.06 0.22
C THR A 116 22.19 -6.58 1.37
N ASN A 117 21.26 -5.82 1.89
CA ASN A 117 20.41 -6.25 3.01
C ASN A 117 18.92 -6.29 2.68
N PHE A 118 18.49 -5.84 1.50
CA PHE A 118 17.08 -5.68 1.17
C PHE A 118 16.60 -6.62 0.08
N VAL A 119 17.40 -6.81 -0.97
CA VAL A 119 17.06 -7.64 -2.12
C VAL A 119 18.29 -8.42 -2.55
N ASP A 120 18.17 -9.75 -2.66
CA ASP A 120 19.25 -10.64 -3.10
C ASP A 120 19.39 -10.70 -4.63
N SER A 121 20.42 -11.40 -5.10
CA SER A 121 20.70 -11.57 -6.54
C SER A 121 19.62 -12.36 -7.31
N SER A 122 18.75 -13.07 -6.61
CA SER A 122 17.59 -13.78 -7.16
C SER A 122 16.32 -12.95 -7.12
N ARG A 123 16.41 -11.68 -6.78
CA ARG A 123 15.32 -10.72 -6.62
C ARG A 123 14.39 -11.04 -5.44
N ASN A 124 14.84 -11.76 -4.45
CA ASN A 124 14.06 -11.96 -3.25
C ASN A 124 14.21 -10.77 -2.32
N LYS A 125 13.08 -10.19 -1.91
CA LYS A 125 13.04 -9.28 -0.76
C LYS A 125 13.40 -10.07 0.49
N LEU A 126 14.31 -9.53 1.27
CA LEU A 126 14.73 -10.08 2.56
C LEU A 126 13.94 -9.44 3.69
N ALA A 127 13.69 -10.21 4.74
CA ALA A 127 13.06 -9.69 5.95
C ALA A 127 13.98 -8.67 6.65
N GLN A 128 13.37 -7.64 7.23
CA GLN A 128 14.04 -6.54 7.90
C GLN A 128 13.44 -6.33 9.29
N SER A 129 14.10 -5.53 10.11
CA SER A 129 13.53 -5.00 11.36
C SER A 129 12.59 -3.83 11.08
N SER A 130 11.74 -3.50 12.04
CA SER A 130 10.87 -2.31 11.97
C SER A 130 11.69 -1.04 11.70
N GLY A 131 11.14 -0.14 10.90
CA GLY A 131 11.84 1.06 10.42
C GLY A 131 12.73 0.83 9.20
N ASN A 132 12.93 -0.42 8.78
CA ASN A 132 13.70 -0.80 7.59
C ASN A 132 12.81 -1.60 6.63
N GLY A 133 12.98 -1.42 5.33
CA GLY A 133 12.18 -2.14 4.35
C GLY A 133 12.36 -1.63 2.94
N ILE A 134 11.48 -2.06 2.06
CA ILE A 134 11.45 -1.55 0.68
C ILE A 134 10.03 -1.17 0.28
N LEU A 135 9.86 0.03 -0.25
CA LEU A 135 8.68 0.39 -1.03
C LEU A 135 8.84 -0.22 -2.43
N VAL A 136 7.83 -0.96 -2.90
CA VAL A 136 7.89 -1.60 -4.21
C VAL A 136 6.85 -1.01 -5.17
N THR A 137 7.11 -1.13 -6.47
CA THR A 137 6.12 -0.82 -7.51
C THR A 137 4.91 -1.75 -7.40
N THR A 138 3.74 -1.25 -7.81
CA THR A 138 2.45 -1.94 -7.68
C THR A 138 2.44 -3.28 -8.40
N GLY A 139 1.87 -4.30 -7.78
CA GLY A 139 1.73 -5.63 -8.39
C GLY A 139 3.02 -6.38 -8.66
N THR A 140 4.14 -5.94 -8.06
CA THR A 140 5.48 -6.49 -8.34
C THR A 140 5.67 -7.93 -7.83
N SER A 141 4.76 -8.45 -7.01
CA SER A 141 4.85 -9.83 -6.54
C SER A 141 3.52 -10.57 -6.61
N LYS A 142 3.55 -11.79 -7.16
CA LYS A 142 2.40 -12.71 -7.13
C LYS A 142 2.04 -13.17 -5.71
N LYS A 143 2.97 -13.07 -4.76
CA LYS A 143 2.71 -13.37 -3.36
C LYS A 143 1.72 -12.39 -2.76
N ASN A 144 1.83 -11.12 -3.12
CA ASN A 144 1.00 -10.03 -2.62
C ASN A 144 -0.36 -9.92 -3.37
N LYS A 145 -0.73 -10.95 -4.14
CA LYS A 145 -2.00 -11.04 -4.87
C LYS A 145 -2.90 -12.09 -4.23
N VAL A 146 -4.10 -11.71 -3.80
CA VAL A 146 -5.15 -12.62 -3.34
C VAL A 146 -6.42 -12.33 -4.13
N MET A 147 -7.06 -13.34 -4.73
CA MET A 147 -8.27 -13.20 -5.57
C MET A 147 -8.17 -12.10 -6.66
N ASN A 148 -6.99 -11.96 -7.29
CA ASN A 148 -6.65 -10.90 -8.25
C ASN A 148 -6.59 -9.46 -7.66
N ILE A 149 -6.62 -9.31 -6.36
CA ILE A 149 -6.41 -8.04 -5.65
C ILE A 149 -4.96 -7.99 -5.21
N TYR A 150 -4.24 -6.95 -5.61
CA TYR A 150 -2.84 -6.73 -5.28
C TYR A 150 -2.70 -5.71 -4.16
N ASP A 151 -1.64 -5.88 -3.35
CA ASP A 151 -1.11 -4.89 -2.41
C ASP A 151 -2.17 -4.32 -1.43
N ILE A 152 -3.20 -5.11 -1.06
CA ILE A 152 -4.19 -4.75 -0.04
C ILE A 152 -3.58 -4.81 1.37
N ALA A 153 -2.45 -5.48 1.50
CA ALA A 153 -1.70 -5.64 2.72
C ALA A 153 -0.30 -5.08 2.55
N GLY A 154 0.10 -4.16 3.41
CA GLY A 154 1.42 -3.53 3.36
C GLY A 154 1.65 -2.64 2.14
N ASN A 155 2.87 -2.46 1.76
CA ASN A 155 3.40 -1.55 0.76
C ASN A 155 3.17 -0.08 1.13
N VAL A 156 1.94 0.44 1.07
CA VAL A 156 1.57 1.76 1.58
C VAL A 156 0.27 1.70 2.36
N PHE A 157 0.14 2.48 3.40
CA PHE A 157 -1.17 2.77 3.99
C PHE A 157 -2.06 3.45 2.97
N GLU A 158 -3.34 3.12 2.96
CA GLU A 158 -4.27 3.64 1.99
C GLU A 158 -5.39 4.46 2.64
N TRP A 159 -5.55 5.69 2.15
CA TRP A 159 -6.67 6.54 2.51
C TRP A 159 -8.01 5.91 2.17
N THR A 160 -8.96 6.06 3.09
CA THR A 160 -10.36 5.69 2.88
C THR A 160 -11.29 6.85 3.23
N LEU A 161 -12.57 6.70 2.88
CA LEU A 161 -13.64 7.60 3.34
C LEU A 161 -14.14 7.24 4.74
N GLU A 162 -13.55 6.23 5.39
CA GLU A 162 -13.89 5.85 6.76
C GLU A 162 -13.52 6.96 7.74
N LEU A 163 -14.43 7.27 8.64
CA LEU A 163 -14.18 8.15 9.76
C LEU A 163 -13.94 7.33 11.04
N THR A 164 -13.03 7.80 11.86
CA THR A 164 -12.75 7.24 13.18
C THR A 164 -13.55 7.99 14.25
N SER A 165 -13.55 7.48 15.47
CA SER A 165 -14.15 8.17 16.62
C SER A 165 -13.29 9.34 17.16
N SER A 166 -12.07 9.50 16.68
CA SER A 166 -11.16 10.57 17.11
C SER A 166 -11.54 11.87 16.45
N THR A 167 -11.75 12.92 17.25
CA THR A 167 -11.98 14.28 16.75
C THR A 167 -10.71 14.94 16.23
N TYR A 168 -9.53 14.54 16.73
CA TYR A 168 -8.23 15.08 16.32
C TYR A 168 -7.65 14.36 15.12
N CYS A 169 -7.83 13.04 15.03
CA CYS A 169 -7.39 12.18 13.93
C CYS A 169 -8.59 11.46 13.29
N PRO A 170 -9.49 12.17 12.58
CA PRO A 170 -10.80 11.63 12.21
C PRO A 170 -10.76 10.67 11.02
N CYS A 171 -9.63 10.51 10.35
CA CYS A 171 -9.53 9.73 9.11
C CYS A 171 -8.89 8.37 9.35
N ALA A 172 -9.36 7.34 8.64
CA ALA A 172 -8.77 6.03 8.67
C ALA A 172 -7.86 5.77 7.46
N LEU A 173 -6.63 5.37 7.74
CA LEU A 173 -5.73 4.67 6.82
C LEU A 173 -5.84 3.17 7.06
N ARG A 174 -5.72 2.38 5.99
CA ARG A 174 -5.90 0.93 6.02
C ARG A 174 -4.68 0.19 5.47
N GLY A 175 -4.52 -1.09 5.84
CA GLY A 175 -3.67 -2.06 5.16
C GLY A 175 -2.22 -2.18 5.60
N GLY A 176 -1.68 -1.25 6.39
CA GLY A 176 -0.27 -1.26 6.79
C GLY A 176 0.69 -0.73 5.70
N PHE A 177 2.00 -0.75 5.95
CA PHE A 177 3.00 -0.28 5.00
C PHE A 177 4.32 -1.06 5.12
N PHE A 178 5.22 -0.86 4.17
CA PHE A 178 6.48 -1.59 4.00
C PHE A 178 7.50 -1.42 5.14
N GLY A 179 7.36 -0.42 6.02
CA GLY A 179 8.28 -0.11 7.12
C GLY A 179 7.85 -0.63 8.49
N ILE A 180 6.78 -1.42 8.57
CA ILE A 180 6.23 -2.01 9.80
C ILE A 180 6.04 -3.51 9.61
N THR A 181 5.88 -4.28 10.70
CA THR A 181 5.60 -5.73 10.59
C THR A 181 4.16 -6.01 10.20
N GLY A 182 3.92 -7.17 9.58
CA GLY A 182 2.56 -7.61 9.24
C GLY A 182 1.66 -7.86 10.45
N SER A 183 2.25 -8.04 11.64
CA SER A 183 1.51 -8.19 12.90
C SER A 183 1.14 -6.84 13.54
N ASP A 184 1.95 -5.81 13.37
CA ASP A 184 1.67 -4.49 13.94
C ASP A 184 0.56 -3.75 13.17
N ALA A 185 0.51 -3.94 11.85
CA ALA A 185 -0.52 -3.34 11.01
C ALA A 185 -1.01 -4.30 9.91
N PRO A 186 -1.78 -5.35 10.25
CA PRO A 186 -2.31 -6.29 9.27
C PRO A 186 -3.29 -5.62 8.28
N ALA A 187 -3.71 -6.34 7.25
CA ALA A 187 -4.62 -5.85 6.22
C ALA A 187 -5.90 -5.20 6.76
N ALA A 188 -6.43 -5.72 7.88
CA ALA A 188 -7.61 -5.17 8.55
C ALA A 188 -7.31 -3.96 9.46
N TYR A 189 -6.05 -3.59 9.65
CA TYR A 189 -5.66 -2.50 10.55
C TYR A 189 -6.31 -1.16 10.14
N ARG A 190 -6.67 -0.36 11.16
CA ARG A 190 -7.21 1.00 11.02
C ARG A 190 -6.30 1.95 11.78
N ASN A 191 -5.57 2.78 11.07
CA ASN A 191 -4.77 3.84 11.66
C ASN A 191 -5.54 5.16 11.68
N ASN A 192 -5.52 5.87 12.80
CA ASN A 192 -6.17 7.17 12.95
C ASN A 192 -5.18 8.28 12.60
N VAL A 193 -5.53 9.11 11.62
CA VAL A 193 -4.68 10.21 11.14
C VAL A 193 -5.49 11.47 10.89
N ARG A 194 -4.80 12.61 10.80
CA ARG A 194 -5.40 13.91 10.47
C ARG A 194 -5.71 14.00 8.99
N THR A 195 -6.62 14.88 8.62
CA THR A 195 -7.04 15.09 7.22
C THR A 195 -5.92 15.67 6.35
N ASP A 196 -4.99 16.41 6.95
CA ASP A 196 -3.89 17.12 6.32
C ASP A 196 -2.54 16.38 6.38
N ASP A 197 -2.51 15.22 7.02
CA ASP A 197 -1.31 14.37 7.03
C ASP A 197 -1.01 13.86 5.62
N SER A 198 0.28 13.80 5.29
CA SER A 198 0.79 13.18 4.06
C SER A 198 2.17 12.59 4.31
N ASN A 199 2.49 11.45 3.71
CA ASN A 199 3.77 10.78 3.93
C ASN A 199 4.16 9.94 2.71
N SER A 200 5.43 9.53 2.67
CA SER A 200 5.99 8.62 1.66
C SER A 200 5.32 7.23 1.64
N TYR A 201 4.61 6.88 2.69
CA TYR A 201 3.89 5.62 2.85
C TYR A 201 2.36 5.79 3.00
N PHE A 202 1.80 6.96 2.64
CA PHE A 202 0.37 7.22 2.54
C PHE A 202 -0.04 7.33 1.09
N GLY A 203 -0.78 6.36 0.61
CA GLY A 203 -1.33 6.30 -0.74
C GLY A 203 -2.84 6.11 -0.72
N PHE A 204 -3.38 5.60 -1.81
CA PHE A 204 -4.82 5.31 -1.93
C PHE A 204 -5.10 4.32 -3.05
N ARG A 205 -6.26 3.71 -3.00
CA ARG A 205 -6.85 2.95 -4.11
C ARG A 205 -8.23 3.46 -4.46
N VAL A 206 -8.66 3.18 -5.68
CA VAL A 206 -9.92 3.63 -6.24
C VAL A 206 -10.91 2.48 -6.25
N SER A 207 -12.17 2.77 -5.89
CA SER A 207 -13.33 1.92 -6.16
C SER A 207 -14.12 2.47 -7.35
N LEU A 208 -14.68 1.57 -8.16
CA LEU A 208 -15.55 1.89 -9.30
C LEU A 208 -16.93 1.32 -9.05
N PHE A 209 -17.96 2.07 -9.39
CA PHE A 209 -19.37 1.67 -9.26
C PHE A 209 -20.30 2.39 -10.26
#